data_d923d72fb6dc04194e281a02938860eb
#
_entry.id   d923d72fb6dc04194e281a02938860eb
#
_cell.length_a   1.000
_cell.length_b   1.000
_cell.length_c   1.000
_cell.angle_alpha   90.00
_cell.angle_beta   90.00
_cell.angle_gamma   90.00
#
_symmetry.space_group_name_H-M   'P 1'
#
loop_
_entity.id
_entity.type
_entity.pdbx_description
1 polymer ?
#
loop_
_entity_poly.entity_id
_entity_poly.type
_entity_poly.pdbx_seq_one_letter_code
_entity_poly.pdbx_strand_id
1 'polypeptide(L)'
;MPWRNWGRTHSATPRQVVRPHDAGEVAELIATTRQRGGTVKPVGAGHSFSGIAVADDVQLDMSAMRGLLGVDAERRHVTLKGGTPLFEIPELLAPHHLAMANLGDVDRQTITGAISTGTHGTGLAFGGISTTVTAATVVTGTGDVVHIGDDDPDLAAVALGLGALGVVVDVTLACVDAFHLHAEETPMSADDAIGGFLDRVRSCDHHEFYWFPHTDCALGKTNTRLGSLAEVSGPSRLRRWIDDELLSNKVFGVLCEAGSRVPSLVPSIAQVSGRALSGRSYTDSSTRVFVSSRTVRFREMEYAVDLDAVPSVLREIRSMIDRRRYCLLYTSDA
;
A
#
# COMPACT_ATOMS: atom_id res chain seq x y z
N MET A 1 -25.33 -9.51 -0.90
CA MET A 1 -25.13 -8.15 -1.45
C MET A 1 -24.01 -8.19 -2.46
N PRO A 2 -24.01 -7.43 -3.55
CA PRO A 2 -22.92 -7.40 -4.48
C PRO A 2 -21.66 -6.87 -3.79
N TRP A 3 -20.53 -7.56 -3.97
CA TRP A 3 -19.23 -7.09 -3.56
C TRP A 3 -18.74 -6.00 -4.51
N ARG A 4 -17.97 -5.03 -3.99
CA ARG A 4 -17.29 -4.01 -4.79
C ARG A 4 -15.91 -3.77 -4.20
N ASN A 5 -14.92 -3.57 -5.08
CA ASN A 5 -13.60 -3.14 -4.63
C ASN A 5 -13.65 -1.71 -4.07
N TRP A 6 -12.63 -1.30 -3.33
CA TRP A 6 -12.57 0.03 -2.69
C TRP A 6 -12.72 1.17 -3.71
N GLY A 7 -12.03 1.09 -4.85
CA GLY A 7 -12.11 2.08 -5.93
C GLY A 7 -13.43 2.07 -6.71
N ARG A 8 -14.34 1.12 -6.42
CA ARG A 8 -15.62 0.91 -7.13
C ARG A 8 -15.47 0.72 -8.65
N THR A 9 -14.31 0.22 -9.08
CA THR A 9 -14.02 -0.06 -10.48
C THR A 9 -14.51 -1.43 -10.91
N HIS A 10 -14.65 -2.35 -9.95
CA HIS A 10 -15.08 -3.73 -10.16
C HIS A 10 -16.14 -4.13 -9.14
N SER A 11 -17.05 -5.00 -9.57
CA SER A 11 -18.08 -5.59 -8.71
C SER A 11 -18.29 -7.06 -9.06
N ALA A 12 -18.75 -7.83 -8.08
CA ALA A 12 -19.10 -9.24 -8.25
C ALA A 12 -20.36 -9.56 -7.44
N THR A 13 -21.06 -10.58 -7.86
CA THR A 13 -22.16 -11.18 -7.09
C THR A 13 -21.86 -12.65 -6.90
N PRO A 14 -20.97 -12.99 -5.96
CA PRO A 14 -20.59 -14.38 -5.73
C PRO A 14 -21.81 -15.19 -5.32
N ARG A 15 -21.84 -16.48 -5.72
CA ARG A 15 -22.88 -17.41 -5.33
C ARG A 15 -22.88 -17.61 -3.81
N GLN A 16 -21.70 -17.62 -3.20
CA GLN A 16 -21.50 -17.81 -1.77
C GLN A 16 -20.35 -16.94 -1.26
N VAL A 17 -20.50 -16.41 -0.03
CA VAL A 17 -19.44 -15.74 0.71
C VAL A 17 -19.18 -16.55 1.98
N VAL A 18 -17.94 -16.99 2.20
CA VAL A 18 -17.53 -17.77 3.37
C VAL A 18 -16.43 -17.01 4.11
N ARG A 19 -16.48 -17.04 5.44
CA ARG A 19 -15.48 -16.44 6.35
C ARG A 19 -14.83 -17.54 7.17
N PRO A 20 -13.70 -18.10 6.73
CA PRO A 20 -13.01 -19.14 7.46
C PRO A 20 -12.28 -18.60 8.68
N HIS A 21 -12.09 -19.44 9.67
CA HIS A 21 -11.35 -19.13 10.91
C HIS A 21 -9.96 -19.76 10.94
N ASP A 22 -9.74 -20.82 10.15
CA ASP A 22 -8.48 -21.56 10.10
C ASP A 22 -8.23 -22.20 8.71
N ALA A 23 -7.05 -22.80 8.56
CA ALA A 23 -6.62 -23.47 7.34
C ALA A 23 -7.47 -24.70 6.99
N GLY A 24 -7.98 -25.41 8.00
CA GLY A 24 -8.82 -26.61 7.81
C GLY A 24 -10.13 -26.25 7.13
N GLU A 25 -10.81 -25.19 7.60
CA GLU A 25 -12.05 -24.70 6.97
C GLU A 25 -11.80 -24.24 5.53
N VAL A 26 -10.64 -23.62 5.24
CA VAL A 26 -10.24 -23.24 3.88
C VAL A 26 -10.05 -24.49 3.01
N ALA A 27 -9.34 -25.50 3.52
CA ALA A 27 -9.06 -26.74 2.82
C ALA A 27 -10.35 -27.51 2.47
N GLU A 28 -11.25 -27.64 3.43
CA GLU A 28 -12.55 -28.28 3.23
C GLU A 28 -13.40 -27.55 2.19
N LEU A 29 -13.44 -26.21 2.26
CA LEU A 29 -14.16 -25.39 1.30
C LEU A 29 -13.61 -25.54 -0.12
N ILE A 30 -12.28 -25.55 -0.28
CA ILE A 30 -11.64 -25.75 -1.58
C ILE A 30 -11.97 -27.13 -2.12
N ALA A 31 -11.81 -28.19 -1.32
CA ALA A 31 -12.08 -29.57 -1.72
C ALA A 31 -13.55 -29.76 -2.17
N THR A 32 -14.50 -29.27 -1.37
CA THR A 32 -15.94 -29.38 -1.69
C THR A 32 -16.33 -28.54 -2.92
N THR A 33 -15.75 -27.35 -3.07
CA THR A 33 -16.01 -26.48 -4.23
C THR A 33 -15.44 -27.10 -5.52
N ARG A 34 -14.24 -27.68 -5.44
CA ARG A 34 -13.61 -28.38 -6.57
C ARG A 34 -14.42 -29.60 -7.03
N GLN A 35 -14.97 -30.41 -6.10
CA GLN A 35 -15.80 -31.57 -6.44
C GLN A 35 -17.00 -31.22 -7.31
N ARG A 36 -17.57 -30.04 -7.16
CA ARG A 36 -18.68 -29.53 -7.99
C ARG A 36 -18.24 -28.71 -9.19
N GLY A 37 -16.92 -28.64 -9.49
CA GLY A 37 -16.36 -27.87 -10.61
C GLY A 37 -16.41 -26.35 -10.39
N GLY A 38 -16.54 -25.91 -9.14
CA GLY A 38 -16.58 -24.49 -8.79
C GLY A 38 -15.20 -23.87 -8.57
N THR A 39 -15.18 -22.57 -8.31
CA THR A 39 -13.96 -21.79 -8.05
C THR A 39 -14.04 -21.05 -6.72
N VAL A 40 -12.90 -20.94 -6.05
CA VAL A 40 -12.73 -20.17 -4.80
C VAL A 40 -11.79 -19.00 -5.07
N LYS A 41 -12.18 -17.78 -4.64
CA LYS A 41 -11.33 -16.59 -4.72
C LYS A 41 -11.16 -15.96 -3.34
N PRO A 42 -9.94 -15.96 -2.78
CA PRO A 42 -9.67 -15.24 -1.54
C PRO A 42 -9.73 -13.73 -1.79
N VAL A 43 -10.35 -13.03 -0.85
CA VAL A 43 -10.52 -11.58 -0.90
C VAL A 43 -10.15 -10.98 0.45
N GLY A 44 -9.18 -10.07 0.44
CA GLY A 44 -8.84 -9.24 1.59
C GLY A 44 -9.71 -7.98 1.64
N ALA A 45 -9.09 -6.82 1.80
CA ALA A 45 -9.80 -5.55 1.89
C ALA A 45 -10.33 -5.00 0.53
N GLY A 46 -9.99 -5.63 -0.59
CA GLY A 46 -10.47 -5.23 -1.92
C GLY A 46 -9.90 -3.90 -2.42
N HIS A 47 -8.66 -3.56 -2.07
CA HIS A 47 -8.01 -2.31 -2.48
C HIS A 47 -7.44 -2.33 -3.90
N SER A 48 -7.24 -3.49 -4.51
CA SER A 48 -6.74 -3.59 -5.88
C SER A 48 -7.67 -2.88 -6.88
N PHE A 49 -7.09 -2.11 -7.80
CA PHE A 49 -7.83 -1.39 -8.85
C PHE A 49 -8.16 -2.27 -10.05
N SER A 50 -7.52 -3.44 -10.16
CA SER A 50 -7.83 -4.46 -11.15
C SER A 50 -8.93 -5.43 -10.68
N GLY A 51 -9.44 -6.26 -11.57
CA GLY A 51 -10.44 -7.28 -11.26
C GLY A 51 -9.90 -8.51 -10.52
N ILE A 52 -8.70 -8.47 -9.96
CA ILE A 52 -8.02 -9.64 -9.37
C ILE A 52 -8.82 -10.30 -8.22
N ALA A 53 -9.62 -9.53 -7.49
CA ALA A 53 -10.44 -10.00 -6.36
C ALA A 53 -11.90 -10.30 -6.74
N VAL A 54 -12.25 -10.26 -8.02
CA VAL A 54 -13.59 -10.62 -8.50
C VAL A 54 -13.83 -12.12 -8.31
N ALA A 55 -14.92 -12.47 -7.63
CA ALA A 55 -15.34 -13.84 -7.37
C ALA A 55 -16.74 -14.07 -7.94
N ASP A 56 -16.89 -15.04 -8.84
CA ASP A 56 -18.20 -15.37 -9.43
C ASP A 56 -18.90 -16.50 -8.68
N ASP A 57 -18.15 -17.44 -8.11
CA ASP A 57 -18.70 -18.60 -7.39
C ASP A 57 -18.54 -18.44 -5.87
N VAL A 58 -17.40 -18.81 -5.28
CA VAL A 58 -17.16 -18.68 -3.85
C VAL A 58 -16.17 -17.54 -3.58
N GLN A 59 -16.63 -16.53 -2.88
CA GLN A 59 -15.75 -15.53 -2.27
C GLN A 59 -15.34 -15.98 -0.89
N LEU A 60 -14.03 -16.08 -0.66
CA LEU A 60 -13.44 -16.37 0.63
C LEU A 60 -13.04 -15.05 1.30
N ASP A 61 -13.86 -14.58 2.24
CA ASP A 61 -13.58 -13.36 3.01
C ASP A 61 -12.62 -13.68 4.16
N MET A 62 -11.37 -13.24 4.02
CA MET A 62 -10.29 -13.53 4.97
C MET A 62 -10.38 -12.76 6.29
N SER A 63 -11.38 -11.90 6.48
CA SER A 63 -11.45 -10.95 7.62
C SER A 63 -11.55 -11.62 9.01
N ALA A 64 -11.97 -12.88 9.11
CA ALA A 64 -11.97 -13.63 10.36
C ALA A 64 -10.59 -14.25 10.70
N MET A 65 -9.69 -14.39 9.72
CA MET A 65 -8.34 -14.93 9.92
C MET A 65 -7.35 -13.78 10.17
N ARG A 66 -7.36 -13.19 11.36
CA ARG A 66 -6.48 -12.08 11.71
C ARG A 66 -5.86 -12.21 13.09
N GLY A 67 -4.77 -11.49 13.29
CA GLY A 67 -4.01 -11.44 14.53
C GLY A 67 -2.65 -12.10 14.45
N LEU A 68 -1.92 -12.00 15.55
CA LEU A 68 -0.59 -12.56 15.74
C LEU A 68 -0.66 -14.05 16.08
N LEU A 69 0.16 -14.87 15.42
CA LEU A 69 0.33 -16.30 15.72
C LEU A 69 1.57 -16.58 16.54
N GLY A 70 2.67 -15.88 16.28
CA GLY A 70 3.94 -16.10 16.98
C GLY A 70 4.99 -15.05 16.69
N VAL A 71 5.98 -14.96 17.56
CA VAL A 71 7.15 -14.08 17.42
C VAL A 71 8.41 -14.88 17.78
N ASP A 72 9.36 -14.91 16.86
CA ASP A 72 10.75 -15.30 17.11
C ASP A 72 11.55 -14.01 17.32
N ALA A 73 11.79 -13.68 18.59
CA ALA A 73 12.46 -12.44 18.96
C ALA A 73 13.95 -12.42 18.55
N GLU A 74 14.62 -13.57 18.47
CA GLU A 74 16.02 -13.65 18.09
C GLU A 74 16.22 -13.34 16.62
N ARG A 75 15.35 -13.89 15.77
CA ARG A 75 15.34 -13.64 14.32
C ARG A 75 14.55 -12.41 13.92
N ARG A 76 13.79 -11.83 14.85
CA ARG A 76 12.79 -10.77 14.56
C ARG A 76 11.76 -11.22 13.53
N HIS A 77 11.39 -12.48 13.54
CA HIS A 77 10.38 -13.03 12.65
C HIS A 77 9.01 -13.02 13.36
N VAL A 78 8.00 -12.58 12.64
CA VAL A 78 6.64 -12.45 13.16
C VAL A 78 5.66 -13.16 12.25
N THR A 79 4.91 -14.13 12.81
CA THR A 79 3.90 -14.87 12.06
C THR A 79 2.52 -14.28 12.31
N LEU A 80 1.86 -13.89 11.23
CA LEU A 80 0.54 -13.28 11.21
C LEU A 80 -0.46 -14.10 10.42
N LYS A 81 -1.72 -14.13 10.87
CA LYS A 81 -2.81 -14.66 10.07
C LYS A 81 -3.04 -13.82 8.82
N GLY A 82 -3.35 -14.45 7.68
CA GLY A 82 -3.38 -13.84 6.36
C GLY A 82 -4.37 -12.67 6.18
N GLY A 83 -5.48 -12.68 6.90
CA GLY A 83 -6.47 -11.60 6.88
C GLY A 83 -6.16 -10.43 7.81
N THR A 84 -4.98 -10.39 8.47
CA THR A 84 -4.60 -9.29 9.36
C THR A 84 -4.43 -7.99 8.56
N PRO A 85 -5.18 -6.92 8.88
CA PRO A 85 -4.99 -5.63 8.23
C PRO A 85 -3.64 -5.00 8.60
N LEU A 86 -3.01 -4.30 7.66
CA LEU A 86 -1.74 -3.63 7.90
C LEU A 86 -1.80 -2.62 9.06
N PHE A 87 -2.93 -1.94 9.25
CA PHE A 87 -3.09 -0.98 10.36
C PHE A 87 -3.13 -1.60 11.76
N GLU A 88 -3.38 -2.92 11.88
CA GLU A 88 -3.33 -3.63 13.17
C GLU A 88 -1.91 -4.11 13.50
N ILE A 89 -1.06 -4.31 12.50
CA ILE A 89 0.27 -4.90 12.68
C ILE A 89 1.15 -4.09 13.64
N PRO A 90 1.22 -2.74 13.58
CA PRO A 90 2.03 -1.97 14.51
C PRO A 90 1.67 -2.18 15.98
N GLU A 91 0.38 -2.31 16.29
CA GLU A 91 -0.09 -2.57 17.66
C GLU A 91 0.26 -4.00 18.12
N LEU A 92 0.23 -4.96 17.20
CA LEU A 92 0.65 -6.35 17.48
C LEU A 92 2.17 -6.46 17.69
N LEU A 93 2.97 -5.63 17.01
CA LEU A 93 4.43 -5.63 17.09
C LEU A 93 4.98 -4.80 18.27
N ALA A 94 4.25 -3.80 18.72
CA ALA A 94 4.71 -2.86 19.75
C ALA A 94 5.17 -3.55 21.06
N PRO A 95 4.49 -4.57 21.61
CA PRO A 95 4.95 -5.28 22.80
C PRO A 95 6.30 -6.00 22.64
N HIS A 96 6.70 -6.24 21.39
CA HIS A 96 7.95 -6.93 21.03
C HIS A 96 9.04 -5.96 20.60
N HIS A 97 8.79 -4.64 20.65
CA HIS A 97 9.69 -3.60 20.16
C HIS A 97 10.12 -3.77 18.69
N LEU A 98 9.22 -4.33 17.87
CA LEU A 98 9.44 -4.58 16.45
C LEU A 98 8.60 -3.64 15.58
N ALA A 99 9.03 -3.47 14.33
CA ALA A 99 8.32 -2.76 13.28
C ALA A 99 8.52 -3.45 11.93
N MET A 100 7.59 -3.22 11.00
CA MET A 100 7.83 -3.56 9.59
C MET A 100 8.93 -2.65 9.03
N ALA A 101 9.81 -3.22 8.21
CA ALA A 101 10.97 -2.50 7.68
C ALA A 101 10.55 -1.33 6.77
N ASN A 102 9.47 -1.47 6.03
CA ASN A 102 8.92 -0.45 5.14
C ASN A 102 7.40 -0.61 5.03
N LEU A 103 6.68 0.45 4.67
CA LEU A 103 5.24 0.46 4.44
C LEU A 103 4.90 1.42 3.30
N GLY A 104 3.84 1.10 2.56
CA GLY A 104 3.16 2.08 1.71
C GLY A 104 2.30 3.05 2.53
N ASP A 105 1.75 4.06 1.88
CA ASP A 105 0.95 5.10 2.54
C ASP A 105 -0.48 4.65 2.89
N VAL A 106 -0.97 3.54 2.31
CA VAL A 106 -2.30 2.96 2.57
C VAL A 106 -2.18 1.67 3.38
N ASP A 107 -2.73 1.66 4.58
CA ASP A 107 -2.66 0.55 5.55
C ASP A 107 -3.94 -0.30 5.66
N ARG A 108 -4.91 -0.10 4.75
CA ARG A 108 -6.21 -0.79 4.80
C ARG A 108 -6.20 -2.17 4.18
N GLN A 109 -5.14 -2.54 3.50
CA GLN A 109 -4.97 -3.88 2.91
C GLN A 109 -4.78 -4.93 4.01
N THR A 110 -5.16 -6.18 3.72
CA THR A 110 -4.71 -7.33 4.52
C THR A 110 -3.27 -7.67 4.16
N ILE A 111 -2.52 -8.27 5.10
CA ILE A 111 -1.11 -8.61 4.85
C ILE A 111 -0.94 -9.51 3.62
N THR A 112 -1.75 -10.56 3.47
CA THR A 112 -1.66 -11.42 2.29
C THR A 112 -2.13 -10.73 1.00
N GLY A 113 -3.10 -9.81 1.10
CA GLY A 113 -3.49 -8.98 -0.03
C GLY A 113 -2.36 -8.05 -0.47
N ALA A 114 -1.65 -7.43 0.47
CA ALA A 114 -0.54 -6.52 0.20
C ALA A 114 0.65 -7.24 -0.44
N ILE A 115 1.11 -8.37 0.15
CA ILE A 115 2.23 -9.13 -0.43
C ILE A 115 1.88 -9.66 -1.81
N SER A 116 0.68 -10.24 -1.98
CA SER A 116 0.29 -10.88 -3.24
C SER A 116 0.23 -9.94 -4.43
N THR A 117 0.02 -8.65 -4.22
CA THR A 117 -0.07 -7.63 -5.27
C THR A 117 1.14 -6.69 -5.33
N GLY A 118 2.20 -7.00 -4.58
CA GLY A 118 3.47 -6.26 -4.65
C GLY A 118 3.44 -4.89 -3.97
N THR A 119 2.59 -4.70 -2.96
CA THR A 119 2.56 -3.44 -2.22
C THR A 119 3.94 -3.11 -1.65
N HIS A 120 4.38 -1.88 -1.87
CA HIS A 120 5.68 -1.38 -1.43
C HIS A 120 5.56 0.04 -0.84
N GLY A 121 6.62 0.51 -0.24
CA GLY A 121 6.85 1.90 0.11
C GLY A 121 7.96 2.48 -0.75
N THR A 122 8.60 3.53 -0.27
CA THR A 122 9.69 4.23 -0.95
C THR A 122 11.06 3.76 -0.45
N GLY A 123 12.12 4.15 -1.14
CA GLY A 123 13.52 3.99 -0.73
C GLY A 123 14.27 2.87 -1.46
N LEU A 124 15.44 3.22 -2.05
CA LEU A 124 16.24 2.32 -2.88
C LEU A 124 16.73 1.06 -2.17
N ALA A 125 16.90 1.11 -0.84
CA ALA A 125 17.39 -0.02 -0.05
C ALA A 125 16.28 -1.00 0.34
N PHE A 126 15.02 -0.72 0.00
CA PHE A 126 13.87 -1.49 0.45
C PHE A 126 13.10 -2.07 -0.74
N GLY A 127 12.80 -3.36 -0.64
CA GLY A 127 11.86 -4.02 -1.54
C GLY A 127 10.39 -3.79 -1.14
N GLY A 128 9.48 -4.42 -1.86
CA GLY A 128 8.08 -4.51 -1.46
C GLY A 128 7.89 -5.33 -0.18
N ILE A 129 6.69 -5.27 0.42
CA ILE A 129 6.39 -6.05 1.63
C ILE A 129 6.60 -7.55 1.38
N SER A 130 6.35 -8.03 0.17
CA SER A 130 6.58 -9.42 -0.22
C SER A 130 8.03 -9.90 -0.06
N THR A 131 9.01 -9.00 -0.17
CA THR A 131 10.44 -9.34 0.02
C THR A 131 10.83 -9.57 1.49
N THR A 132 9.97 -9.24 2.43
CA THR A 132 10.17 -9.49 3.86
C THR A 132 9.59 -10.84 4.32
N VAL A 133 8.91 -11.56 3.43
CA VAL A 133 8.31 -12.86 3.74
C VAL A 133 9.40 -13.91 3.85
N THR A 134 9.42 -14.63 4.99
CA THR A 134 10.38 -15.70 5.29
C THR A 134 9.70 -17.07 5.41
N ALA A 135 8.38 -17.12 5.56
CA ALA A 135 7.61 -18.33 5.47
C ALA A 135 6.13 -18.04 5.19
N ALA A 136 5.42 -19.01 4.66
CA ALA A 136 3.98 -18.93 4.44
C ALA A 136 3.33 -20.30 4.58
N THR A 137 2.07 -20.33 5.02
CA THR A 137 1.22 -21.52 4.93
C THR A 137 0.16 -21.27 3.85
N VAL A 138 0.09 -22.18 2.89
CA VAL A 138 -0.78 -22.08 1.72
C VAL A 138 -1.74 -23.27 1.68
N VAL A 139 -3.00 -23.00 1.44
CA VAL A 139 -3.95 -24.05 1.06
C VAL A 139 -4.05 -24.06 -0.46
N THR A 140 -3.58 -25.15 -1.07
CA THR A 140 -3.50 -25.28 -2.53
C THR A 140 -4.89 -25.47 -3.16
N GLY A 141 -4.96 -25.39 -4.50
CA GLY A 141 -6.19 -25.68 -5.23
C GLY A 141 -6.69 -27.13 -5.13
N THR A 142 -5.89 -28.04 -4.54
CA THR A 142 -6.30 -29.43 -4.21
C THR A 142 -6.86 -29.54 -2.81
N GLY A 143 -6.70 -28.54 -1.96
CA GLY A 143 -7.10 -28.54 -0.55
C GLY A 143 -5.97 -29.00 0.39
N ASP A 144 -4.76 -29.22 -0.13
CA ASP A 144 -3.62 -29.57 0.69
C ASP A 144 -3.09 -28.33 1.41
N VAL A 145 -2.76 -28.48 2.70
CA VAL A 145 -2.12 -27.43 3.50
C VAL A 145 -0.61 -27.62 3.41
N VAL A 146 0.08 -26.66 2.83
CA VAL A 146 1.54 -26.71 2.59
C VAL A 146 2.21 -25.56 3.34
N HIS A 147 3.28 -25.89 4.08
CA HIS A 147 4.14 -24.89 4.70
C HIS A 147 5.39 -24.69 3.83
N ILE A 148 5.72 -23.44 3.52
CA ILE A 148 6.83 -23.02 2.67
C ILE A 148 7.73 -22.12 3.50
N GLY A 149 8.99 -22.50 3.68
CA GLY A 149 9.99 -21.77 4.49
C GLY A 149 11.01 -21.02 3.65
N ASP A 150 11.97 -20.40 4.33
CA ASP A 150 13.02 -19.54 3.74
C ASP A 150 13.85 -20.23 2.64
N ASP A 151 14.12 -21.52 2.81
CA ASP A 151 14.97 -22.29 1.87
C ASP A 151 14.18 -22.82 0.65
N ASP A 152 12.88 -22.61 0.62
CA ASP A 152 12.02 -23.09 -0.44
C ASP A 152 12.05 -22.14 -1.65
N PRO A 153 12.44 -22.62 -2.85
CA PRO A 153 12.49 -21.77 -4.05
C PRO A 153 11.14 -21.21 -4.46
N ASP A 154 10.03 -21.80 -4.01
CA ASP A 154 8.68 -21.36 -4.34
C ASP A 154 8.18 -20.23 -3.43
N LEU A 155 8.90 -19.88 -2.34
CA LEU A 155 8.48 -18.86 -1.40
C LEU A 155 8.21 -17.50 -2.08
N ALA A 156 9.12 -17.06 -2.95
CA ALA A 156 8.96 -15.79 -3.67
C ALA A 156 7.73 -15.79 -4.60
N ALA A 157 7.47 -16.92 -5.25
CA ALA A 157 6.30 -17.09 -6.11
C ALA A 157 4.99 -17.08 -5.31
N VAL A 158 5.00 -17.66 -4.10
CA VAL A 158 3.85 -17.65 -3.18
C VAL A 158 3.61 -16.26 -2.62
N ALA A 159 4.66 -15.59 -2.16
CA ALA A 159 4.57 -14.24 -1.59
C ALA A 159 3.98 -13.23 -2.58
N LEU A 160 4.38 -13.28 -3.87
CA LEU A 160 3.90 -12.38 -4.93
C LEU A 160 3.01 -13.12 -5.94
N GLY A 161 2.24 -14.11 -5.50
CA GLY A 161 1.55 -15.06 -6.37
C GLY A 161 0.20 -14.61 -6.89
N LEU A 162 -0.30 -13.40 -6.60
CA LEU A 162 -1.63 -12.90 -7.00
C LEU A 162 -2.80 -13.83 -6.61
N GLY A 163 -2.56 -14.74 -5.65
CA GLY A 163 -3.51 -15.77 -5.24
C GLY A 163 -3.69 -16.90 -6.28
N ALA A 164 -2.77 -17.07 -7.22
CA ALA A 164 -2.85 -18.10 -8.27
C ALA A 164 -2.42 -19.47 -7.78
N LEU A 165 -1.54 -19.55 -6.79
CA LEU A 165 -0.98 -20.80 -6.26
C LEU A 165 -1.81 -21.41 -5.12
N GLY A 166 -2.77 -20.67 -4.58
CA GLY A 166 -3.61 -21.10 -3.47
C GLY A 166 -4.02 -19.95 -2.57
N VAL A 167 -4.53 -20.27 -1.41
CA VAL A 167 -4.92 -19.31 -0.36
C VAL A 167 -3.82 -19.26 0.69
N VAL A 168 -3.12 -18.14 0.79
CA VAL A 168 -2.15 -17.90 1.86
C VAL A 168 -2.92 -17.62 3.16
N VAL A 169 -2.82 -18.51 4.13
CA VAL A 169 -3.58 -18.47 5.39
C VAL A 169 -2.81 -17.82 6.53
N ASP A 170 -1.50 -17.94 6.54
CA ASP A 170 -0.59 -17.20 7.40
C ASP A 170 0.72 -16.89 6.69
N VAL A 171 1.46 -15.93 7.23
CA VAL A 171 2.73 -15.47 6.69
C VAL A 171 3.66 -15.05 7.81
N THR A 172 4.93 -15.42 7.70
CA THR A 172 6.01 -14.96 8.57
C THR A 172 6.80 -13.86 7.89
N LEU A 173 6.99 -12.74 8.58
CA LEU A 173 7.70 -11.57 8.08
C LEU A 173 8.99 -11.37 8.87
N ALA A 174 10.07 -11.05 8.18
CA ALA A 174 11.26 -10.46 8.79
C ALA A 174 10.96 -8.99 9.15
N CYS A 175 10.96 -8.71 10.44
CA CYS A 175 10.78 -7.38 11.01
C CYS A 175 12.11 -6.76 11.41
N VAL A 176 12.09 -5.49 11.79
CA VAL A 176 13.23 -4.74 12.33
C VAL A 176 12.91 -4.22 13.73
N ASP A 177 13.92 -3.78 14.47
CA ASP A 177 13.69 -3.07 15.73
C ASP A 177 12.87 -1.82 15.46
N ALA A 178 11.95 -1.48 16.39
CA ALA A 178 11.12 -0.28 16.27
C ALA A 178 11.99 0.98 16.09
N PHE A 179 11.60 1.85 15.18
CA PHE A 179 12.36 3.04 14.81
C PHE A 179 11.45 4.24 14.56
N HIS A 180 12.07 5.43 14.57
CA HIS A 180 11.43 6.67 14.20
C HIS A 180 11.89 7.12 12.81
N LEU A 181 11.10 7.98 12.19
CA LEU A 181 11.45 8.68 10.96
C LEU A 181 11.36 10.18 11.19
N HIS A 182 12.35 10.89 10.68
CA HIS A 182 12.27 12.33 10.47
C HIS A 182 11.78 12.60 9.07
N ALA A 183 10.63 13.21 8.95
CA ALA A 183 9.99 13.56 7.69
C ALA A 183 10.16 15.04 7.37
N GLU A 184 10.61 15.33 6.17
CA GLU A 184 10.68 16.67 5.59
C GLU A 184 9.85 16.73 4.33
N GLU A 185 8.86 17.61 4.31
CA GLU A 185 8.05 17.88 3.13
C GLU A 185 8.37 19.29 2.65
N THR A 186 8.80 19.40 1.40
CA THR A 186 9.29 20.67 0.83
C THR A 186 8.60 20.96 -0.49
N PRO A 187 7.82 22.07 -0.59
CA PRO A 187 7.33 22.57 -1.87
C PRO A 187 8.50 22.94 -2.79
N MET A 188 8.43 22.54 -4.04
CA MET A 188 9.45 22.83 -5.05
C MET A 188 8.83 22.95 -6.44
N SER A 189 9.61 23.34 -7.44
CA SER A 189 9.18 23.26 -8.83
C SER A 189 9.16 21.80 -9.30
N ALA A 190 8.29 21.46 -10.25
CA ALA A 190 8.30 20.15 -10.88
C ALA A 190 9.62 19.89 -11.64
N ASP A 191 10.24 20.94 -12.20
CA ASP A 191 11.54 20.82 -12.85
C ASP A 191 12.64 20.47 -11.85
N ASP A 192 12.66 21.08 -10.66
CA ASP A 192 13.59 20.72 -9.58
C ASP A 192 13.32 19.33 -9.01
N ALA A 193 12.05 18.95 -8.85
CA ALA A 193 11.67 17.61 -8.40
C ALA A 193 12.22 16.53 -9.35
N ILE A 194 11.96 16.67 -10.64
CA ILE A 194 12.40 15.73 -11.67
C ILE A 194 13.92 15.79 -11.86
N GLY A 195 14.50 16.99 -11.93
CA GLY A 195 15.94 17.18 -12.19
C GLY A 195 16.83 16.66 -11.07
N GLY A 196 16.41 16.83 -9.82
CA GLY A 196 17.15 16.40 -8.64
C GLY A 196 16.72 15.03 -8.09
N PHE A 197 15.86 14.30 -8.77
CA PHE A 197 15.31 13.04 -8.28
C PHE A 197 16.38 12.01 -7.93
N LEU A 198 17.27 11.70 -8.86
CA LEU A 198 18.32 10.71 -8.68
C LEU A 198 19.27 11.00 -7.50
N ASP A 199 19.62 12.27 -7.32
CA ASP A 199 20.48 12.66 -6.21
C ASP A 199 19.76 12.51 -4.87
N ARG A 200 18.47 12.88 -4.80
CA ARG A 200 17.67 12.76 -3.59
C ARG A 200 17.46 11.30 -3.18
N VAL A 201 17.03 10.43 -4.10
CA VAL A 201 16.80 9.01 -3.77
C VAL A 201 18.09 8.27 -3.38
N ARG A 202 19.25 8.73 -3.84
CA ARG A 202 20.58 8.17 -3.47
C ARG A 202 21.12 8.71 -2.15
N SER A 203 20.62 9.86 -1.68
CA SER A 203 21.16 10.54 -0.50
C SER A 203 20.33 10.38 0.76
N CYS A 204 19.17 9.72 0.70
CA CYS A 204 18.27 9.55 1.84
C CYS A 204 17.70 8.13 1.92
N ASP A 205 17.06 7.79 3.04
CA ASP A 205 16.46 6.47 3.22
C ASP A 205 15.19 6.31 2.37
N HIS A 206 14.36 7.35 2.33
CA HIS A 206 13.10 7.33 1.58
C HIS A 206 12.89 8.68 0.92
N HIS A 207 12.56 8.69 -0.36
CA HIS A 207 12.18 9.90 -1.10
C HIS A 207 11.05 9.60 -2.06
N GLU A 208 10.11 10.52 -2.14
CA GLU A 208 9.01 10.56 -3.11
C GLU A 208 8.69 12.02 -3.41
N PHE A 209 7.99 12.28 -4.51
CA PHE A 209 7.39 13.57 -4.72
C PHE A 209 6.01 13.45 -5.37
N TYR A 210 5.18 14.43 -5.09
CA TYR A 210 3.84 14.60 -5.65
C TYR A 210 3.84 15.81 -6.58
N TRP A 211 3.44 15.62 -7.81
CA TRP A 211 3.33 16.69 -8.79
C TRP A 211 1.86 16.93 -9.17
N PHE A 212 1.47 18.20 -9.25
CA PHE A 212 0.17 18.62 -9.74
C PHE A 212 0.24 18.90 -11.24
N PRO A 213 -0.33 18.05 -12.11
CA PRO A 213 -0.38 18.26 -13.56
C PRO A 213 -0.96 19.65 -13.91
N HIS A 214 -0.54 20.20 -15.02
CA HIS A 214 -0.86 21.59 -15.47
C HIS A 214 -0.28 22.71 -14.60
N THR A 215 0.64 22.39 -13.70
CA THR A 215 1.35 23.36 -12.88
C THR A 215 2.84 23.05 -12.87
N ASP A 216 3.63 23.97 -12.35
CA ASP A 216 5.03 23.73 -11.99
C ASP A 216 5.20 23.53 -10.47
N CYS A 217 4.19 22.96 -9.80
CA CYS A 217 4.19 22.76 -8.37
C CYS A 217 4.34 21.27 -8.04
N ALA A 218 5.33 20.95 -7.22
CA ALA A 218 5.55 19.64 -6.63
C ALA A 218 5.77 19.75 -5.12
N LEU A 219 5.54 18.65 -4.41
CA LEU A 219 5.85 18.48 -3.00
C LEU A 219 6.80 17.30 -2.88
N GLY A 220 8.06 17.54 -2.58
CA GLY A 220 9.01 16.49 -2.24
C GLY A 220 8.82 16.06 -0.78
N LYS A 221 8.89 14.76 -0.52
CA LYS A 221 8.88 14.19 0.83
C LYS A 221 10.11 13.29 0.99
N THR A 222 10.89 13.60 2.01
CA THR A 222 12.09 12.83 2.36
C THR A 222 11.95 12.34 3.79
N ASN A 223 12.20 11.04 4.03
CA ASN A 223 12.21 10.50 5.37
C ASN A 223 13.59 9.92 5.67
N THR A 224 14.12 10.26 6.85
CA THR A 224 15.41 9.78 7.37
C THR A 224 15.16 8.89 8.57
N ARG A 225 15.78 7.72 8.60
CA ARG A 225 15.66 6.76 9.70
C ARG A 225 16.45 7.23 10.92
N LEU A 226 15.80 7.16 12.07
CA LEU A 226 16.37 7.48 13.37
C LEU A 226 16.18 6.28 14.31
N GLY A 227 17.03 6.17 15.32
CA GLY A 227 16.88 5.15 16.35
C GLY A 227 15.58 5.32 17.16
N SER A 228 15.18 4.27 17.85
CA SER A 228 13.94 4.25 18.68
C SER A 228 13.92 5.26 19.82
N LEU A 229 15.09 5.80 20.21
CA LEU A 229 15.23 6.82 21.25
C LEU A 229 15.14 8.26 20.72
N ALA A 230 14.90 8.46 19.44
CA ALA A 230 14.75 9.79 18.87
C ALA A 230 13.56 10.52 19.49
N GLU A 231 13.74 11.80 19.79
CA GLU A 231 12.69 12.63 20.37
C GLU A 231 11.56 12.85 19.34
N VAL A 232 10.33 12.57 19.75
CA VAL A 232 9.14 12.77 18.91
C VAL A 232 8.81 14.27 18.89
N SER A 233 8.86 14.86 17.70
CA SER A 233 8.51 16.27 17.46
C SER A 233 7.31 16.42 16.52
N GLY A 234 6.42 15.44 16.54
CA GLY A 234 5.25 15.41 15.67
C GLY A 234 4.30 16.60 15.86
N PRO A 235 3.52 16.96 14.84
CA PRO A 235 2.55 18.03 14.94
C PRO A 235 1.52 17.72 16.03
N SER A 236 1.00 18.78 16.67
CA SER A 236 -0.06 18.62 17.66
C SER A 236 -1.26 17.86 17.07
N ARG A 237 -2.03 17.17 17.93
CA ARG A 237 -3.21 16.39 17.50
C ARG A 237 -4.19 17.25 16.68
N LEU A 238 -4.37 18.52 17.06
CA LEU A 238 -5.24 19.46 16.34
C LEU A 238 -4.68 19.79 14.94
N ARG A 239 -3.38 20.07 14.83
CA ARG A 239 -2.74 20.40 13.56
C ARG A 239 -2.78 19.19 12.61
N ARG A 240 -2.49 17.99 13.11
CA ARG A 240 -2.62 16.74 12.36
C ARG A 240 -4.05 16.54 11.84
N TRP A 241 -5.05 16.76 12.69
CA TRP A 241 -6.44 16.67 12.28
C TRP A 241 -6.81 17.68 11.18
N ILE A 242 -6.32 18.93 11.28
CA ILE A 242 -6.55 19.95 10.26
C ILE A 242 -5.88 19.53 8.93
N ASP A 243 -4.62 19.14 8.98
CA ASP A 243 -3.85 18.81 7.78
C ASP A 243 -4.36 17.52 7.10
N ASP A 244 -4.55 16.45 7.87
CA ASP A 244 -4.87 15.13 7.33
C ASP A 244 -6.37 14.95 7.09
N GLU A 245 -7.25 15.31 8.03
CA GLU A 245 -8.68 15.06 7.90
C GLU A 245 -9.43 16.19 7.18
N LEU A 246 -9.15 17.46 7.52
CA LEU A 246 -9.88 18.57 6.94
C LEU A 246 -9.36 18.94 5.55
N LEU A 247 -8.07 19.21 5.40
CA LEU A 247 -7.49 19.66 4.13
C LEU A 247 -7.30 18.51 3.14
N SER A 248 -6.56 17.48 3.53
CA SER A 248 -6.19 16.38 2.63
C SER A 248 -7.34 15.42 2.30
N ASN A 249 -8.38 15.34 3.13
CA ASN A 249 -9.52 14.48 2.85
C ASN A 249 -10.79 15.25 2.50
N LYS A 250 -11.31 16.12 3.37
CA LYS A 250 -12.61 16.76 3.12
C LYS A 250 -12.57 17.82 2.03
N VAL A 251 -11.65 18.79 2.15
CA VAL A 251 -11.54 19.88 1.16
C VAL A 251 -11.10 19.31 -0.18
N PHE A 252 -10.05 18.50 -0.20
CA PHE A 252 -9.56 17.87 -1.41
C PHE A 252 -10.63 16.94 -2.04
N GLY A 253 -11.40 16.20 -1.22
CA GLY A 253 -12.51 15.38 -1.70
C GLY A 253 -13.59 16.17 -2.43
N VAL A 254 -13.95 17.37 -1.93
CA VAL A 254 -14.90 18.27 -2.61
C VAL A 254 -14.32 18.76 -3.94
N LEU A 255 -13.04 19.11 -3.98
CA LEU A 255 -12.35 19.52 -5.21
C LEU A 255 -12.30 18.38 -6.24
N CYS A 256 -12.00 17.16 -5.81
CA CYS A 256 -12.03 15.97 -6.66
C CYS A 256 -13.43 15.70 -7.23
N GLU A 257 -14.47 15.82 -6.42
CA GLU A 257 -15.86 15.64 -6.86
C GLU A 257 -16.28 16.72 -7.86
N ALA A 258 -15.88 17.97 -7.63
CA ALA A 258 -16.11 19.06 -8.58
C ALA A 258 -15.38 18.80 -9.91
N GLY A 259 -14.11 18.42 -9.87
CA GLY A 259 -13.33 18.07 -11.06
C GLY A 259 -13.88 16.87 -11.83
N SER A 260 -14.43 15.86 -11.12
CA SER A 260 -15.05 14.69 -11.76
C SER A 260 -16.33 15.04 -12.51
N ARG A 261 -17.12 15.99 -12.00
CA ARG A 261 -18.35 16.47 -12.65
C ARG A 261 -18.08 17.46 -13.78
N VAL A 262 -17.05 18.29 -13.62
CA VAL A 262 -16.68 19.33 -14.58
C VAL A 262 -15.18 19.26 -14.87
N PRO A 263 -14.76 18.33 -15.76
CA PRO A 263 -13.33 18.07 -16.03
C PRO A 263 -12.53 19.31 -16.46
N SER A 264 -13.16 20.30 -17.07
CA SER A 264 -12.52 21.58 -17.45
C SER A 264 -12.01 22.40 -16.26
N LEU A 265 -12.47 22.12 -15.03
CA LEU A 265 -11.98 22.77 -13.80
C LEU A 265 -10.69 22.17 -13.28
N VAL A 266 -10.29 20.97 -13.72
CA VAL A 266 -9.14 20.25 -13.19
C VAL A 266 -7.84 21.08 -13.24
N PRO A 267 -7.48 21.78 -14.33
CA PRO A 267 -6.30 22.63 -14.34
C PRO A 267 -6.34 23.75 -13.30
N SER A 268 -7.50 24.37 -13.08
CA SER A 268 -7.66 25.41 -12.06
C SER A 268 -7.58 24.84 -10.64
N ILE A 269 -8.17 23.67 -10.41
CA ILE A 269 -8.07 22.94 -9.14
C ILE A 269 -6.61 22.60 -8.85
N ALA A 270 -5.88 22.06 -9.83
CA ALA A 270 -4.45 21.74 -9.71
C ALA A 270 -3.62 22.98 -9.35
N GLN A 271 -3.88 24.15 -10.00
CA GLN A 271 -3.21 25.40 -9.67
C GLN A 271 -3.47 25.88 -8.24
N VAL A 272 -4.72 25.80 -7.76
CA VAL A 272 -5.07 26.19 -6.39
C VAL A 272 -4.41 25.23 -5.40
N SER A 273 -4.51 23.92 -5.64
CA SER A 273 -3.91 22.90 -4.78
C SER A 273 -2.39 23.01 -4.72
N GLY A 274 -1.73 23.22 -5.87
CA GLY A 274 -0.27 23.39 -5.94
C GLY A 274 0.22 24.62 -5.18
N ARG A 275 -0.54 25.74 -5.21
CA ARG A 275 -0.18 26.96 -4.45
C ARG A 275 -0.45 26.84 -2.96
N ALA A 276 -1.30 25.92 -2.54
CA ALA A 276 -1.62 25.66 -1.14
C ALA A 276 -0.61 24.73 -0.44
N LEU A 277 0.35 24.17 -1.19
CA LEU A 277 1.40 23.33 -0.62
C LEU A 277 2.22 24.11 0.41
N SER A 278 2.46 23.48 1.55
CA SER A 278 3.30 24.04 2.62
C SER A 278 4.32 23.02 3.08
N GLY A 279 5.53 23.51 3.41
CA GLY A 279 6.57 22.68 3.99
C GLY A 279 6.22 22.29 5.43
N ARG A 280 6.64 21.09 5.82
CA ARG A 280 6.60 20.64 7.21
C ARG A 280 7.79 19.73 7.51
N SER A 281 8.22 19.74 8.77
CA SER A 281 9.31 18.90 9.28
C SER A 281 8.90 18.38 10.65
N TYR A 282 9.00 17.06 10.86
CA TYR A 282 8.62 16.43 12.10
C TYR A 282 9.23 15.04 12.25
N THR A 283 9.29 14.55 13.49
CA THR A 283 9.75 13.19 13.84
C THR A 283 8.64 12.45 14.55
N ASP A 284 8.33 11.25 14.08
CA ASP A 284 7.32 10.36 14.70
C ASP A 284 7.72 8.88 14.49
N SER A 285 6.95 7.95 15.07
CA SER A 285 7.13 6.53 14.79
C SER A 285 7.03 6.23 13.29
N SER A 286 7.79 5.23 12.83
CA SER A 286 7.88 4.87 11.40
C SER A 286 6.50 4.72 10.76
N THR A 287 5.58 4.01 11.39
CA THR A 287 4.21 3.80 10.89
C THR A 287 3.45 5.11 10.70
N ARG A 288 3.59 6.05 11.64
CA ARG A 288 2.87 7.34 11.56
C ARG A 288 3.43 8.28 10.52
N VAL A 289 4.67 8.06 10.10
CA VAL A 289 5.30 8.82 9.02
C VAL A 289 5.00 8.19 7.66
N PHE A 290 5.02 6.86 7.57
CA PHE A 290 4.72 6.16 6.32
C PHE A 290 3.25 6.29 5.92
N VAL A 291 2.34 6.07 6.87
CA VAL A 291 0.91 5.93 6.59
C VAL A 291 0.19 7.28 6.65
N SER A 292 -0.62 7.55 5.66
CA SER A 292 -1.53 8.69 5.63
C SER A 292 -2.99 8.24 5.50
N SER A 293 -3.90 8.96 6.17
CA SER A 293 -5.34 8.69 6.08
C SER A 293 -5.87 9.09 4.71
N ARG A 294 -6.34 8.14 3.90
CA ARG A 294 -6.89 8.36 2.56
C ARG A 294 -8.37 7.97 2.52
N THR A 295 -9.27 8.95 2.49
CA THR A 295 -10.71 8.72 2.35
C THR A 295 -11.26 9.08 0.98
N VAL A 296 -10.55 9.90 0.22
CA VAL A 296 -10.90 10.25 -1.15
C VAL A 296 -10.63 9.05 -2.05
N ARG A 297 -11.64 8.63 -2.82
CA ARG A 297 -11.48 7.54 -3.78
C ARG A 297 -10.76 8.00 -5.03
N PHE A 298 -9.81 7.21 -5.47
CA PHE A 298 -9.06 7.44 -6.70
C PHE A 298 -8.91 6.15 -7.51
N ARG A 299 -8.38 6.27 -8.69
CA ARG A 299 -7.86 5.17 -9.50
C ARG A 299 -6.37 5.40 -9.69
N GLU A 300 -5.63 4.35 -9.58
CA GLU A 300 -4.19 4.36 -9.71
C GLU A 300 -3.75 3.32 -10.71
N MET A 301 -2.68 3.61 -11.41
CA MET A 301 -1.85 2.66 -12.11
C MET A 301 -0.39 3.02 -11.88
N GLU A 302 0.43 2.02 -11.75
CA GLU A 302 1.84 2.13 -11.46
C GLU A 302 2.66 1.41 -12.53
N TYR A 303 3.81 1.97 -12.86
CA TYR A 303 4.77 1.39 -13.78
C TYR A 303 6.17 1.51 -13.21
N ALA A 304 6.87 0.37 -13.08
CA ALA A 304 8.27 0.35 -12.77
C ALA A 304 9.08 0.66 -14.03
N VAL A 305 10.06 1.52 -13.92
CA VAL A 305 11.04 1.86 -14.96
C VAL A 305 12.45 1.81 -14.39
N ASP A 306 13.46 1.71 -15.26
CA ASP A 306 14.84 1.82 -14.82
C ASP A 306 15.08 3.15 -14.10
N LEU A 307 15.72 3.11 -12.93
CA LEU A 307 15.94 4.27 -12.08
C LEU A 307 16.56 5.45 -12.83
N ASP A 308 17.60 5.20 -13.64
CA ASP A 308 18.28 6.25 -14.40
C ASP A 308 17.40 6.83 -15.54
N ALA A 309 16.35 6.13 -15.95
CA ALA A 309 15.39 6.58 -16.95
C ALA A 309 14.27 7.46 -16.35
N VAL A 310 14.03 7.40 -15.03
CA VAL A 310 12.92 8.12 -14.36
C VAL A 310 12.84 9.59 -14.75
N PRO A 311 13.92 10.41 -14.71
CA PRO A 311 13.80 11.82 -15.06
C PRO A 311 13.40 12.06 -16.51
N SER A 312 13.82 11.21 -17.45
CA SER A 312 13.45 11.34 -18.86
C SER A 312 12.00 10.94 -19.11
N VAL A 313 11.57 9.85 -18.50
CA VAL A 313 10.19 9.34 -18.56
C VAL A 313 9.21 10.37 -17.99
N LEU A 314 9.51 10.96 -16.83
CA LEU A 314 8.67 11.97 -16.21
C LEU A 314 8.53 13.24 -17.06
N ARG A 315 9.63 13.71 -17.70
CA ARG A 315 9.56 14.85 -18.64
C ARG A 315 8.67 14.53 -19.84
N GLU A 316 8.75 13.31 -20.36
CA GLU A 316 7.91 12.87 -21.47
C GLU A 316 6.43 12.78 -21.07
N ILE A 317 6.13 12.19 -19.90
CA ILE A 317 4.78 12.13 -19.33
C ILE A 317 4.22 13.56 -19.14
N ARG A 318 4.99 14.49 -18.57
CA ARG A 318 4.58 15.88 -18.41
C ARG A 318 4.23 16.52 -19.75
N SER A 319 5.13 16.39 -20.74
CA SER A 319 4.89 16.88 -22.09
C SER A 319 3.65 16.25 -22.76
N MET A 320 3.40 14.97 -22.53
CA MET A 320 2.22 14.28 -23.05
C MET A 320 0.94 14.78 -22.39
N ILE A 321 0.93 14.96 -21.08
CA ILE A 321 -0.22 15.48 -20.32
C ILE A 321 -0.57 16.89 -20.81
N ASP A 322 0.43 17.76 -20.95
CA ASP A 322 0.23 19.13 -21.40
C ASP A 322 -0.31 19.20 -22.82
N ARG A 323 0.27 18.41 -23.76
CA ARG A 323 -0.21 18.37 -25.16
C ARG A 323 -1.63 17.83 -25.28
N ARG A 324 -1.97 16.79 -24.52
CA ARG A 324 -3.27 16.09 -24.62
C ARG A 324 -4.31 16.63 -23.66
N ARG A 325 -3.93 17.51 -22.74
CA ARG A 325 -4.79 18.12 -21.70
C ARG A 325 -5.55 17.06 -20.91
N TYR A 326 -4.85 15.96 -20.50
CA TYR A 326 -5.48 14.96 -19.66
C TYR A 326 -5.95 15.55 -18.34
N CYS A 327 -7.16 15.18 -17.93
CA CYS A 327 -7.76 15.63 -16.66
C CYS A 327 -7.23 14.81 -15.48
N LEU A 328 -5.91 14.87 -15.24
CA LEU A 328 -5.26 14.27 -14.07
C LEU A 328 -5.14 15.32 -12.98
N LEU A 329 -5.44 14.94 -11.75
CA LEU A 329 -5.42 15.87 -10.63
C LEU A 329 -4.04 15.94 -9.97
N TYR A 330 -3.40 14.80 -9.74
CA TYR A 330 -2.00 14.71 -9.30
C TYR A 330 -1.38 13.39 -9.74
N THR A 331 -0.06 13.33 -9.74
CA THR A 331 0.75 12.13 -9.92
C THR A 331 1.86 12.10 -8.89
N SER A 332 2.33 10.93 -8.52
CA SER A 332 3.45 10.73 -7.59
C SER A 332 4.51 9.85 -8.22
N ASP A 333 5.74 9.96 -7.71
CA ASP A 333 6.85 9.08 -7.97
C ASP A 333 7.52 8.71 -6.64
N ALA A 334 7.91 7.43 -6.48
CA ALA A 334 8.40 6.85 -5.24
C ALA A 334 9.65 5.99 -5.44
#